data_efcef9f2a6c186cd62dc0e91a09c5d50
#
_entry.id   efcef9f2a6c186cd62dc0e91a09c5d50
#
_cell.length_a   1.000
_cell.length_b   1.000
_cell.length_c   1.000
_cell.angle_alpha   90.00
_cell.angle_beta   90.00
_cell.angle_gamma   90.00
#
_symmetry.space_group_name_H-M   'P 1'
#
loop_
_entity.id
_entity.type
_entity.pdbx_description
1 polymer ?
#
loop_
_entity_poly.entity_id
_entity_poly.type
_entity_poly.pdbx_seq_one_letter_code
_entity_poly.pdbx_strand_id
1 'polypeptide(L)'
;TLLIFVLFCAGLAALTVFPSNLWSYVLEPDRWPEGTTFWSFYPTMEDLMSRLQYLPEELPRLLTPFPGGIAYHFHSYWNAFLFLGNVGMFLPIGFFTALLWRRGNLWHSTLVGFLASLSIETIQLFIDRGTDLDDLILNTVGAAVGYLLYWLLRAAVPGFTAKFTCVKV
;
A
#
# COMPACT_ATOMS: atom_id res chain seq x y z
N THR A 1 15.22 3.15 14.41
CA THR A 1 14.98 2.92 12.96
C THR A 1 13.95 1.81 12.73
N LEU A 2 14.13 0.61 13.33
CA LEU A 2 13.16 -0.49 13.22
C LEU A 2 11.77 -0.07 13.73
N LEU A 3 11.68 0.61 14.89
CA LEU A 3 10.42 1.11 15.43
C LEU A 3 9.71 2.06 14.46
N ILE A 4 10.44 2.98 13.83
CA ILE A 4 9.88 3.91 12.85
C ILE A 4 9.30 3.13 11.66
N PHE A 5 10.01 2.12 11.19
CA PHE A 5 9.53 1.27 10.09
C PHE A 5 8.27 0.50 10.48
N VAL A 6 8.22 -0.09 11.67
CA VAL A 6 7.03 -0.80 12.18
C VAL A 6 5.84 0.14 12.32
N LEU A 7 6.03 1.33 12.89
CA LEU A 7 4.97 2.34 13.01
C LEU A 7 4.48 2.82 11.64
N PHE A 8 5.39 2.99 10.69
CA PHE A 8 5.01 3.32 9.31
C PHE A 8 4.17 2.20 8.67
N CYS A 9 4.59 0.94 8.78
CA CYS A 9 3.83 -0.19 8.24
C CYS A 9 2.45 -0.32 8.92
N ALA A 10 2.35 -0.09 10.23
CA ALA A 10 1.09 -0.08 10.94
C ALA A 10 0.15 1.05 10.46
N GLY A 11 0.69 2.27 10.27
CA GLY A 11 -0.06 3.40 9.72
C GLY A 11 -0.51 3.14 8.28
N LEU A 12 0.35 2.59 7.44
CA LEU A 12 0.02 2.21 6.07
C LEU A 12 -1.11 1.17 6.05
N ALA A 13 -1.00 0.11 6.84
CA ALA A 13 -2.04 -0.90 6.97
C ALA A 13 -3.37 -0.29 7.46
N ALA A 14 -3.31 0.62 8.44
CA ALA A 14 -4.51 1.30 8.93
C ALA A 14 -5.20 2.14 7.85
N LEU A 15 -4.44 2.82 6.99
CA LEU A 15 -4.99 3.64 5.90
C LEU A 15 -5.51 2.82 4.72
N THR A 16 -4.89 1.67 4.45
CA THR A 16 -5.20 0.89 3.24
C THR A 16 -6.15 -0.28 3.49
N VAL A 17 -6.12 -0.89 4.69
CA VAL A 17 -6.89 -2.08 5.02
C VAL A 17 -8.20 -1.76 5.75
N PHE A 18 -8.28 -0.65 6.51
CA PHE A 18 -9.53 -0.30 7.18
C PHE A 18 -10.52 0.33 6.19
N PRO A 19 -11.82 0.00 6.30
CA PRO A 19 -12.86 0.61 5.48
C PRO A 19 -12.83 2.14 5.57
N SER A 20 -12.99 2.82 4.43
CA SER A 20 -12.90 4.29 4.37
C SER A 20 -13.89 4.99 5.30
N ASN A 21 -15.10 4.44 5.42
CA ASN A 21 -16.17 4.98 6.27
C ASN A 21 -15.87 4.86 7.76
N LEU A 22 -15.00 3.93 8.17
CA LEU A 22 -14.60 3.78 9.57
C LEU A 22 -13.93 5.05 10.10
N TRP A 23 -13.12 5.71 9.30
CA TRP A 23 -12.48 6.95 9.69
C TRP A 23 -13.47 8.08 9.93
N SER A 24 -14.52 8.20 9.08
CA SER A 24 -15.62 9.14 9.29
C SER A 24 -16.37 8.84 10.59
N TYR A 25 -16.60 7.57 10.91
CA TYR A 25 -17.23 7.17 12.16
C TYR A 25 -16.39 7.52 13.39
N VAL A 26 -15.08 7.29 13.33
CA VAL A 26 -14.17 7.61 14.45
C VAL A 26 -14.07 9.12 14.69
N LEU A 27 -14.07 9.92 13.62
CA LEU A 27 -13.91 11.38 13.72
C LEU A 27 -15.24 12.10 14.03
N GLU A 28 -16.36 11.57 13.57
CA GLU A 28 -17.69 12.20 13.66
C GLU A 28 -18.76 11.15 14.01
N PRO A 29 -18.71 10.52 15.20
CA PRO A 29 -19.60 9.43 15.58
C PRO A 29 -21.09 9.84 15.57
N ASP A 30 -21.39 11.09 15.88
CA ASP A 30 -22.78 11.62 15.94
C ASP A 30 -23.48 11.66 14.59
N ARG A 31 -22.76 11.51 13.49
CA ARG A 31 -23.34 11.44 12.12
C ARG A 31 -23.90 10.08 11.77
N TRP A 32 -23.62 9.07 12.55
CA TRP A 32 -24.00 7.71 12.24
C TRP A 32 -25.24 7.27 13.02
N PRO A 33 -26.09 6.41 12.45
CA PRO A 33 -27.28 5.90 13.12
C PRO A 33 -26.96 5.25 14.48
N GLU A 34 -27.90 5.37 15.41
CA GLU A 34 -27.80 4.66 16.70
C GLU A 34 -27.65 3.15 16.45
N GLY A 35 -26.73 2.52 17.20
CA GLY A 35 -26.42 1.11 17.06
C GLY A 35 -25.33 0.79 16.06
N THR A 36 -24.78 1.80 15.32
CA THR A 36 -23.59 1.60 14.48
C THR A 36 -22.40 1.19 15.36
N THR A 37 -21.73 0.12 14.99
CA THR A 37 -20.55 -0.41 15.67
C THR A 37 -19.37 -0.48 14.72
N PHE A 38 -18.16 -0.68 15.26
CA PHE A 38 -16.96 -0.94 14.45
C PHE A 38 -17.16 -2.04 13.40
N TRP A 39 -17.88 -3.10 13.75
CA TRP A 39 -18.13 -4.25 12.87
C TRP A 39 -19.11 -3.95 11.75
N SER A 40 -19.91 -2.88 11.86
CA SER A 40 -20.86 -2.47 10.80
C SER A 40 -20.17 -2.00 9.50
N PHE A 41 -18.86 -1.77 9.55
CA PHE A 41 -18.07 -1.34 8.39
C PHE A 41 -17.39 -2.49 7.65
N TYR A 42 -17.48 -3.70 8.18
CA TYR A 42 -16.88 -4.87 7.55
C TYR A 42 -17.94 -5.70 6.84
N PRO A 43 -17.59 -6.34 5.72
CA PRO A 43 -18.52 -7.17 4.97
C PRO A 43 -19.00 -8.35 5.79
N THR A 44 -20.28 -8.67 5.63
CA THR A 44 -20.87 -9.89 6.18
C THR A 44 -20.42 -11.12 5.37
N MET A 45 -20.71 -12.31 5.86
CA MET A 45 -20.44 -13.54 5.10
C MET A 45 -21.24 -13.57 3.79
N GLU A 46 -22.45 -13.01 3.76
CA GLU A 46 -23.28 -12.90 2.56
C GLU A 46 -22.63 -11.97 1.52
N ASP A 47 -22.12 -10.82 1.95
CA ASP A 47 -21.38 -9.89 1.08
C ASP A 47 -20.14 -10.56 0.47
N LEU A 48 -19.38 -11.31 1.29
CA LEU A 48 -18.19 -12.04 0.82
C LEU A 48 -18.55 -13.11 -0.22
N MET A 49 -19.60 -13.87 0.02
CA MET A 49 -20.07 -14.91 -0.92
C MET A 49 -20.57 -14.30 -2.23
N SER A 50 -21.31 -13.20 -2.14
CA SER A 50 -21.75 -12.43 -3.33
C SER A 50 -20.55 -11.95 -4.15
N ARG A 51 -19.53 -11.39 -3.51
CA ARG A 51 -18.30 -10.93 -4.19
C ARG A 51 -17.58 -12.07 -4.89
N LEU A 52 -17.40 -13.21 -4.23
CA LEU A 52 -16.77 -14.38 -4.82
C LEU A 52 -17.54 -14.87 -6.05
N GLN A 53 -18.85 -14.75 -6.05
CA GLN A 53 -19.69 -15.14 -7.20
C GLN A 53 -19.47 -14.23 -8.40
N TYR A 54 -19.35 -12.91 -8.21
CA TYR A 54 -19.18 -11.93 -9.28
C TYR A 54 -17.71 -11.68 -9.66
N LEU A 55 -16.77 -12.13 -8.85
CA LEU A 55 -15.33 -11.93 -9.10
C LEU A 55 -14.86 -12.36 -10.49
N PRO A 56 -15.30 -13.51 -11.06
CA PRO A 56 -14.86 -13.91 -12.40
C PRO A 56 -15.25 -12.92 -13.50
N GLU A 57 -16.37 -12.21 -13.34
CA GLU A 57 -16.85 -11.21 -14.29
C GLU A 57 -16.08 -9.89 -14.17
N GLU A 58 -15.66 -9.53 -12.95
CA GLU A 58 -14.88 -8.32 -12.67
C GLU A 58 -13.38 -8.50 -12.94
N LEU A 59 -12.87 -9.71 -12.89
CA LEU A 59 -11.45 -10.02 -12.97
C LEU A 59 -10.75 -9.42 -14.21
N PRO A 60 -11.33 -9.42 -15.44
CA PRO A 60 -10.70 -8.80 -16.61
C PRO A 60 -10.49 -7.29 -16.43
N ARG A 61 -11.41 -6.59 -15.75
CA ARG A 61 -11.27 -5.16 -15.44
C ARG A 61 -10.17 -4.93 -14.41
N LEU A 62 -10.16 -5.70 -13.33
CA LEU A 62 -9.18 -5.59 -12.24
C LEU A 62 -7.75 -5.86 -12.72
N LEU A 63 -7.60 -6.75 -13.71
CA LEU A 63 -6.30 -7.11 -14.29
C LEU A 63 -5.89 -6.22 -15.48
N THR A 64 -6.68 -5.21 -15.85
CA THR A 64 -6.33 -4.28 -16.91
C THR A 64 -5.53 -3.12 -16.35
N PRO A 65 -4.22 -3.03 -16.63
CA PRO A 65 -3.40 -1.96 -16.11
C PRO A 65 -3.69 -0.63 -16.83
N PHE A 66 -3.76 0.45 -16.07
CA PHE A 66 -3.90 1.82 -16.54
C PHE A 66 -5.05 2.00 -17.54
N PRO A 67 -6.32 1.73 -17.16
CA PRO A 67 -7.45 1.94 -18.04
C PRO A 67 -7.50 3.41 -18.49
N GLY A 68 -7.53 3.64 -19.81
CA GLY A 68 -7.39 4.96 -20.40
C GLY A 68 -5.93 5.43 -20.60
N GLY A 69 -4.94 4.62 -20.18
CA GLY A 69 -3.51 4.90 -20.32
C GLY A 69 -2.93 5.78 -19.22
N ILE A 70 -1.62 5.76 -19.06
CA ILE A 70 -0.91 6.52 -18.01
C ILE A 70 -1.22 8.03 -18.10
N ALA A 71 -1.38 8.60 -19.30
CA ALA A 71 -1.69 10.00 -19.50
C ALA A 71 -3.03 10.42 -18.85
N TYR A 72 -3.98 9.51 -18.72
CA TYR A 72 -5.25 9.77 -18.07
C TYR A 72 -5.09 10.12 -16.60
N HIS A 73 -4.13 9.51 -15.89
CA HIS A 73 -3.85 9.80 -14.48
C HIS A 73 -3.31 11.20 -14.25
N PHE A 74 -2.78 11.86 -15.28
CA PHE A 74 -2.29 13.25 -15.20
C PHE A 74 -3.30 14.29 -15.75
N HIS A 75 -4.50 13.86 -16.10
CA HIS A 75 -5.54 14.76 -16.63
C HIS A 75 -6.15 15.66 -15.55
N SER A 76 -6.10 15.26 -14.28
CA SER A 76 -6.51 16.07 -13.14
C SER A 76 -5.45 16.04 -12.04
N TYR A 77 -5.40 17.12 -11.24
CA TYR A 77 -4.51 17.18 -10.08
C TYR A 77 -4.80 16.07 -9.07
N TRP A 78 -6.08 15.68 -8.92
CA TRP A 78 -6.48 14.63 -8.01
C TRP A 78 -5.98 13.26 -8.45
N ASN A 79 -6.15 12.92 -9.71
CA ASN A 79 -5.65 11.65 -10.26
C ASN A 79 -4.13 11.57 -10.19
N ALA A 80 -3.43 12.67 -10.53
CA ALA A 80 -1.98 12.73 -10.41
C ALA A 80 -1.52 12.58 -8.95
N PHE A 81 -2.25 13.16 -7.99
CA PHE A 81 -1.98 13.01 -6.57
C PHE A 81 -2.12 11.56 -6.12
N LEU A 82 -3.19 10.86 -6.53
CA LEU A 82 -3.40 9.45 -6.21
C LEU A 82 -2.30 8.57 -6.83
N PHE A 83 -2.00 8.79 -8.10
CA PHE A 83 -0.94 8.07 -8.81
C PHE A 83 0.43 8.21 -8.11
N LEU A 84 0.84 9.44 -7.83
CA LEU A 84 2.10 9.71 -7.13
C LEU A 84 2.03 9.29 -5.66
N GLY A 85 0.85 9.33 -5.05
CA GLY A 85 0.61 8.90 -3.68
C GLY A 85 0.91 7.41 -3.48
N ASN A 86 0.47 6.56 -4.40
CA ASN A 86 0.74 5.13 -4.36
C ASN A 86 2.25 4.86 -4.44
N VAL A 87 2.95 5.48 -5.38
CA VAL A 87 4.42 5.41 -5.44
C VAL A 87 5.05 5.92 -4.14
N GLY A 88 4.60 7.07 -3.64
CA GLY A 88 5.13 7.72 -2.44
C GLY A 88 4.95 6.90 -1.17
N MET A 89 3.79 6.25 -1.00
CA MET A 89 3.51 5.42 0.16
C MET A 89 4.41 4.18 0.27
N PHE A 90 4.93 3.67 -0.83
CA PHE A 90 5.81 2.50 -0.82
C PHE A 90 7.31 2.82 -0.88
N LEU A 91 7.67 4.07 -1.08
CA LEU A 91 9.05 4.55 -0.94
C LEU A 91 9.71 4.12 0.39
N PRO A 92 9.09 4.36 1.56
CA PRO A 92 9.67 3.95 2.84
C PRO A 92 9.84 2.44 2.97
N ILE A 93 8.95 1.63 2.39
CA ILE A 93 9.08 0.16 2.43
C ILE A 93 10.38 -0.27 1.76
N GLY A 94 10.63 0.18 0.53
CA GLY A 94 11.86 -0.15 -0.19
C GLY A 94 13.12 0.39 0.48
N PHE A 95 13.07 1.63 0.95
CA PHE A 95 14.16 2.31 1.64
C PHE A 95 14.54 1.59 2.95
N PHE A 96 13.57 1.36 3.83
CA PHE A 96 13.84 0.74 5.13
C PHE A 96 14.18 -0.75 5.01
N THR A 97 13.61 -1.46 4.04
CA THR A 97 14.02 -2.83 3.74
C THR A 97 15.50 -2.89 3.39
N ALA A 98 15.99 -2.00 2.52
CA ALA A 98 17.39 -1.94 2.16
C ALA A 98 18.29 -1.49 3.33
N LEU A 99 17.82 -0.54 4.15
CA LEU A 99 18.57 0.01 5.29
C LEU A 99 18.71 -0.99 6.44
N LEU A 100 17.65 -1.74 6.74
CA LEU A 100 17.60 -2.61 7.92
C LEU A 100 18.23 -3.97 7.65
N TRP A 101 18.16 -4.50 6.44
CA TRP A 101 18.70 -5.82 6.09
C TRP A 101 20.10 -5.70 5.48
N ARG A 102 21.06 -6.41 6.05
CA ARG A 102 22.46 -6.38 5.60
C ARG A 102 22.66 -6.81 4.13
N ARG A 103 21.79 -7.69 3.63
CA ARG A 103 21.80 -8.17 2.24
C ARG A 103 20.71 -7.52 1.38
N GLY A 104 20.17 -6.41 1.83
CA GLY A 104 19.15 -5.67 1.07
C GLY A 104 19.71 -5.24 -0.30
N ASN A 105 19.07 -5.69 -1.36
CA ASN A 105 19.37 -5.31 -2.73
C ASN A 105 18.06 -4.87 -3.41
N LEU A 106 18.17 -4.36 -4.63
CA LEU A 106 17.03 -3.88 -5.40
C LEU A 106 15.92 -4.95 -5.48
N TRP A 107 16.29 -6.17 -5.84
CA TRP A 107 15.34 -7.26 -6.02
C TRP A 107 14.62 -7.61 -4.71
N HIS A 108 15.35 -7.72 -3.61
CA HIS A 108 14.76 -8.01 -2.30
C HIS A 108 13.81 -6.89 -1.84
N SER A 109 14.21 -5.62 -1.98
CA SER A 109 13.38 -4.48 -1.57
C SER A 109 12.12 -4.36 -2.44
N THR A 110 12.24 -4.58 -3.75
CA THR A 110 11.13 -4.58 -4.68
C THR A 110 10.17 -5.75 -4.41
N LEU A 111 10.70 -6.94 -4.13
CA LEU A 111 9.88 -8.11 -3.81
C LEU A 111 9.09 -7.92 -2.51
N VAL A 112 9.72 -7.34 -1.47
CA VAL A 112 9.02 -7.03 -0.22
C VAL A 112 7.89 -6.02 -0.48
N GLY A 113 8.15 -4.98 -1.27
CA GLY A 113 7.13 -4.01 -1.67
C GLY A 113 6.00 -4.66 -2.47
N PHE A 114 6.32 -5.50 -3.44
CA PHE A 114 5.34 -6.25 -4.22
C PHE A 114 4.45 -7.14 -3.34
N LEU A 115 5.05 -7.93 -2.43
CA LEU A 115 4.30 -8.83 -1.55
C LEU A 115 3.43 -8.05 -0.56
N ALA A 116 3.92 -6.93 -0.04
CA ALA A 116 3.14 -6.05 0.83
C ALA A 116 1.93 -5.46 0.08
N SER A 117 2.14 -4.93 -1.14
CA SER A 117 1.07 -4.42 -1.98
C SER A 117 0.06 -5.50 -2.36
N LEU A 118 0.53 -6.66 -2.81
CA LEU A 118 -0.33 -7.78 -3.15
C LEU A 118 -1.22 -8.21 -1.96
N SER A 119 -0.66 -8.19 -0.75
CA SER A 119 -1.42 -8.49 0.46
C SER A 119 -2.52 -7.45 0.72
N ILE A 120 -2.21 -6.17 0.53
CA ILE A 120 -3.17 -5.06 0.67
C ILE A 120 -4.28 -5.22 -0.38
N GLU A 121 -3.95 -5.35 -1.66
CA GLU A 121 -4.91 -5.52 -2.75
C GLU A 121 -5.82 -6.73 -2.53
N THR A 122 -5.23 -7.85 -2.07
CA THR A 122 -6.01 -9.06 -1.76
C THR A 122 -7.02 -8.80 -0.63
N ILE A 123 -6.62 -8.08 0.43
CA ILE A 123 -7.53 -7.74 1.52
C ILE A 123 -8.61 -6.76 1.03
N GLN A 124 -8.23 -5.74 0.25
CA GLN A 124 -9.14 -4.74 -0.29
C GLN A 124 -10.22 -5.35 -1.17
N LEU A 125 -9.88 -6.39 -1.92
CA LEU A 125 -10.84 -7.16 -2.71
C LEU A 125 -12.03 -7.68 -1.87
N PHE A 126 -11.81 -7.98 -0.60
CA PHE A 126 -12.83 -8.52 0.30
C PHE A 126 -13.53 -7.46 1.17
N ILE A 127 -12.97 -6.27 1.34
CA ILE A 127 -13.51 -5.23 2.24
C ILE A 127 -14.20 -4.06 1.53
N ASP A 128 -14.63 -4.24 0.27
CA ASP A 128 -15.28 -3.22 -0.55
C ASP A 128 -14.44 -1.95 -0.77
N ARG A 129 -13.16 -2.14 -1.02
CA ARG A 129 -12.27 -1.08 -1.51
C ARG A 129 -11.87 -1.37 -2.95
N GLY A 130 -11.66 -0.30 -3.70
CA GLY A 130 -11.16 -0.43 -5.07
C GLY A 130 -9.84 -1.18 -5.09
N THR A 131 -9.82 -2.33 -5.74
CA THR A 131 -8.62 -3.13 -6.00
C THR A 131 -8.28 -2.92 -7.45
N ASP A 132 -7.08 -2.46 -7.74
CA ASP A 132 -6.62 -2.19 -9.10
C ASP A 132 -5.18 -2.68 -9.31
N LEU A 133 -4.91 -3.26 -10.49
CA LEU A 133 -3.56 -3.69 -10.85
C LEU A 133 -2.58 -2.51 -10.90
N ASP A 134 -3.08 -1.32 -11.15
CA ASP A 134 -2.30 -0.07 -11.16
C ASP A 134 -1.64 0.17 -9.82
N ASP A 135 -2.38 0.01 -8.73
CA ASP A 135 -1.89 0.22 -7.37
C ASP A 135 -0.78 -0.79 -7.05
N LEU A 136 -0.94 -2.06 -7.43
CA LEU A 136 0.10 -3.08 -7.27
C LEU A 136 1.39 -2.69 -8.04
N ILE A 137 1.26 -2.19 -9.26
CA ILE A 137 2.40 -1.77 -10.08
C ILE A 137 3.06 -0.54 -9.46
N LEU A 138 2.28 0.51 -9.14
CA LEU A 138 2.79 1.78 -8.61
C LEU A 138 3.47 1.61 -7.25
N ASN A 139 2.89 0.82 -6.37
CA ASN A 139 3.44 0.48 -5.07
C ASN A 139 4.76 -0.28 -5.20
N THR A 140 4.83 -1.24 -6.14
CA THR A 140 6.07 -1.99 -6.44
C THR A 140 7.16 -1.07 -6.99
N VAL A 141 6.81 -0.15 -7.89
CA VAL A 141 7.72 0.88 -8.40
C VAL A 141 8.17 1.79 -7.26
N GLY A 142 7.27 2.19 -6.36
CA GLY A 142 7.59 2.97 -5.17
C GLY A 142 8.66 2.30 -4.30
N ALA A 143 8.53 1.00 -4.05
CA ALA A 143 9.54 0.25 -3.31
C ALA A 143 10.90 0.19 -4.05
N ALA A 144 10.90 0.02 -5.37
CA ALA A 144 12.13 0.05 -6.16
C ALA A 144 12.82 1.42 -6.09
N VAL A 145 12.06 2.51 -6.21
CA VAL A 145 12.57 3.89 -6.06
C VAL A 145 13.09 4.12 -4.65
N GLY A 146 12.40 3.60 -3.63
CA GLY A 146 12.86 3.65 -2.23
C GLY A 146 14.23 3.00 -2.03
N TYR A 147 14.48 1.85 -2.67
CA TYR A 147 15.81 1.25 -2.70
C TYR A 147 16.86 2.17 -3.37
N LEU A 148 16.51 2.79 -4.50
CA LEU A 148 17.43 3.69 -5.18
C LEU A 148 17.81 4.90 -4.32
N LEU A 149 16.85 5.45 -3.56
CA LEU A 149 17.12 6.51 -2.59
C LEU A 149 18.07 6.03 -1.48
N TYR A 150 17.88 4.83 -0.96
CA TYR A 150 18.82 4.22 -0.01
C TYR A 150 20.21 4.06 -0.63
N TRP A 151 20.29 3.58 -1.86
CA TRP A 151 21.57 3.39 -2.57
C TRP A 151 22.31 4.71 -2.74
N LEU A 152 21.62 5.78 -3.16
CA LEU A 152 22.16 7.13 -3.26
C LEU A 152 22.67 7.64 -1.91
N LEU A 153 21.86 7.48 -0.85
CA LEU A 153 22.25 7.88 0.52
C LEU A 153 23.50 7.12 0.98
N ARG A 154 23.55 5.82 0.73
CA ARG A 154 24.69 4.98 1.07
C ARG A 154 25.96 5.40 0.30
N ALA A 155 25.83 5.78 -0.96
CA ALA A 155 26.94 6.28 -1.76
C ALA A 155 27.46 7.64 -1.25
N ALA A 156 26.55 8.54 -0.87
CA ALA A 156 26.87 9.86 -0.38
C ALA A 156 27.41 9.85 1.07
N VAL A 157 26.85 9.01 1.95
CA VAL A 157 27.17 8.98 3.39
C VAL A 157 27.25 7.55 3.91
N PRO A 158 28.27 6.77 3.53
CA PRO A 158 28.35 5.33 3.86
C PRO A 158 28.42 5.04 5.35
N GLY A 159 29.06 5.90 6.14
CA GLY A 159 29.16 5.75 7.60
C GLY A 159 27.82 5.95 8.33
N PHE A 160 26.89 6.69 7.73
CA PHE A 160 25.55 6.91 8.28
C PHE A 160 24.70 5.63 8.14
N THR A 161 24.61 5.07 6.95
CA THR A 161 23.78 3.89 6.69
C THR A 161 24.22 2.65 7.48
N ALA A 162 25.53 2.49 7.69
CA ALA A 162 26.10 1.37 8.45
C ALA A 162 25.62 1.33 9.91
N LYS A 163 25.25 2.48 10.50
CA LYS A 163 24.77 2.56 11.90
C LYS A 163 23.36 2.00 12.09
N PHE A 164 22.58 1.88 11.03
CA PHE A 164 21.16 1.52 11.10
C PHE A 164 20.84 0.09 10.67
N THR A 165 21.82 -0.64 10.16
CA THR A 165 21.64 -2.03 9.77
C THR A 165 21.46 -2.92 11.02
N CYS A 166 20.23 -3.39 11.24
CA CYS A 166 19.84 -4.09 12.47
C CYS A 166 19.79 -5.61 12.28
N VAL A 167 19.46 -6.10 11.10
CA VAL A 167 19.20 -7.52 10.85
C VAL A 167 20.40 -8.17 10.16
N LYS A 168 21.05 -9.10 10.86
CA LYS A 168 22.08 -9.99 10.31
C LYS A 168 21.37 -11.27 9.86
N VAL A 169 21.07 -11.37 8.58
CA VAL A 169 20.63 -12.61 7.94
C VAL A 169 21.77 -13.19 7.14
#